data_52e3fd0f806d53ec93457a76b5777e37
#
_entry.id   52e3fd0f806d53ec93457a76b5777e37
#
_cell.length_a   1.000
_cell.length_b   1.000
_cell.length_c   1.000
_cell.angle_alpha   90.00
_cell.angle_beta   90.00
_cell.angle_gamma   90.00
#
_symmetry.space_group_name_H-M   'P 1'
#
loop_
_entity.id
_entity.type
_entity.pdbx_description
1 polymer ?
#
loop_
_entity_poly.entity_id
_entity_poly.type
_entity_poly.pdbx_seq_one_letter_code
_entity_poly.pdbx_strand_id
1 'polypeptide(L)'
;MQRGVYDLGGTTLRSGDPFGIYTVEIFLPEKSSLVVMPPVISLPNIEIMPGGWLGDGRPRPNMLDQTVNSSTVREYTFGESQKLIHWPTTARRGKFYSRQLEGAPASDWWIALDVDSQAQAGQDWESTLELGIILAASLADRGLHARHSVGLLASGNHPVWIKPQSGQGQRLDILRALATLQAGQLSLADLLTRANPTLGNRVSLIVITPAITNDWLSALTHLLWKGIRPTVLLMDPASFDAPQSADSLASVLADMGIARFVLNRTLLHQPEAHPGWQGQREWRIMPSGKAVSTRPLGDLTWKKLG
;
A
#
# COMPACT_ATOMS: atom_id res chain seq x y z
N MET A 1 20.33 0.77 4.44
CA MET A 1 19.71 0.63 5.78
C MET A 1 18.39 -0.09 5.55
N GLN A 2 18.19 -1.24 6.14
CA GLN A 2 16.92 -1.97 6.04
C GLN A 2 15.85 -1.24 6.84
N ARG A 3 14.54 -1.51 6.57
CA ARG A 3 13.46 -0.98 7.38
C ARG A 3 13.57 -1.44 8.84
N GLY A 4 13.11 -0.64 9.75
CA GLY A 4 13.15 -0.99 11.18
C GLY A 4 13.27 0.21 12.09
N VAL A 5 13.37 -0.05 13.38
CA VAL A 5 13.66 0.95 14.39
C VAL A 5 15.11 0.81 14.80
N TYR A 6 15.86 1.89 14.72
CA TYR A 6 17.26 1.96 15.07
C TYR A 6 17.44 2.91 16.24
N ASP A 7 18.05 2.43 17.31
CA ASP A 7 18.39 3.28 18.44
C ASP A 7 19.72 3.98 18.16
N LEU A 8 19.67 5.29 18.09
CA LEU A 8 20.84 6.15 18.04
C LEU A 8 21.18 6.52 19.48
N GLY A 9 22.20 5.90 20.02
CA GLY A 9 22.58 6.07 21.42
C GLY A 9 23.92 6.78 21.59
N GLY A 10 24.02 7.55 22.67
CA GLY A 10 25.23 8.14 23.20
C GLY A 10 26.11 8.89 22.19
N THR A 11 26.12 10.21 22.23
CA THR A 11 27.02 11.03 21.41
C THR A 11 28.23 11.43 22.23
N THR A 12 29.45 11.12 21.75
CA THR A 12 30.69 11.62 22.36
C THR A 12 31.15 12.85 21.57
N LEU A 13 31.13 13.99 22.21
CA LEU A 13 31.73 15.21 21.67
C LEU A 13 33.20 15.25 22.10
N ARG A 14 34.09 15.33 21.14
CA ARG A 14 35.51 15.48 21.37
C ARG A 14 36.01 16.82 20.84
N SER A 15 36.58 17.61 21.69
CA SER A 15 37.19 18.89 21.34
C SER A 15 38.62 18.92 21.83
N GLY A 16 39.53 19.49 21.04
CA GLY A 16 40.96 19.58 21.40
C GLY A 16 41.65 20.74 20.71
N ASP A 17 42.83 21.03 21.16
CA ASP A 17 43.67 22.03 20.52
C ASP A 17 44.27 21.48 19.21
N PRO A 18 44.68 22.34 18.26
CA PRO A 18 45.22 21.91 16.96
C PRO A 18 46.51 21.10 17.03
N PHE A 19 47.20 21.15 18.17
CA PHE A 19 48.49 20.45 18.39
C PHE A 19 48.29 19.13 19.13
N GLY A 20 47.09 18.80 19.57
CA GLY A 20 46.80 17.55 20.28
C GLY A 20 47.29 17.45 21.71
N ILE A 21 47.67 18.59 22.32
CA ILE A 21 48.20 18.66 23.69
C ILE A 21 47.05 18.54 24.70
N TYR A 22 45.86 19.02 24.34
CA TYR A 22 44.68 19.03 25.20
C TYR A 22 43.47 18.50 24.46
N THR A 23 42.77 17.53 25.07
CA THR A 23 41.54 16.97 24.53
C THR A 23 40.52 16.83 25.65
N VAL A 24 39.31 17.29 25.39
CA VAL A 24 38.12 17.10 26.27
C VAL A 24 37.10 16.23 25.55
N GLU A 25 36.63 15.23 26.24
CA GLU A 25 35.55 14.39 25.77
C GLU A 25 34.33 14.57 26.68
N ILE A 26 33.16 14.84 26.07
CA ILE A 26 31.90 14.95 26.77
C ILE A 26 30.97 13.87 26.20
N PHE A 27 30.55 12.97 27.06
CA PHE A 27 29.57 11.95 26.70
C PHE A 27 28.16 12.45 26.98
N LEU A 28 27.31 12.50 25.95
CA LEU A 28 25.89 12.80 26.03
C LEU A 28 25.11 11.48 25.95
N PRO A 29 24.48 11.03 27.05
CA PRO A 29 23.82 9.72 27.11
C PRO A 29 22.44 9.69 26.44
N GLU A 30 21.98 10.79 25.89
CA GLU A 30 20.67 10.90 25.26
C GLU A 30 20.55 9.91 24.10
N LYS A 31 19.47 9.14 24.12
CA LYS A 31 19.12 8.18 23.06
C LYS A 31 17.95 8.74 22.25
N SER A 32 18.07 8.60 20.95
CA SER A 32 16.98 8.87 20.02
C SER A 32 16.70 7.65 19.15
N SER A 33 15.45 7.45 18.73
CA SER A 33 15.08 6.36 17.84
C SER A 33 14.84 6.87 16.42
N LEU A 34 15.39 6.19 15.45
CA LEU A 34 15.18 6.43 14.02
C LEU A 34 14.34 5.30 13.45
N VAL A 35 13.19 5.64 12.87
CA VAL A 35 12.35 4.68 12.15
C VAL A 35 12.65 4.76 10.66
N VAL A 36 13.17 3.67 10.10
CA VAL A 36 13.37 3.53 8.65
C VAL A 36 12.15 2.87 8.05
N MET A 37 11.40 3.61 7.25
CA MET A 37 10.18 3.14 6.61
C MET A 37 10.51 2.26 5.39
N PRO A 38 9.60 1.32 5.02
CA PRO A 38 9.75 0.57 3.78
C PRO A 38 9.69 1.50 2.56
N PRO A 39 10.40 1.17 1.48
CA PRO A 39 10.31 1.93 0.24
C PRO A 39 8.93 1.78 -0.40
N VAL A 40 8.55 2.80 -1.15
CA VAL A 40 7.35 2.82 -1.99
C VAL A 40 7.80 2.81 -3.43
N ILE A 41 7.39 1.79 -4.19
CA ILE A 41 7.77 1.59 -5.58
C ILE A 41 6.59 1.82 -6.52
N SER A 42 6.90 2.11 -7.78
CA SER A 42 5.90 2.15 -8.83
C SER A 42 5.45 0.72 -9.16
N LEU A 43 4.18 0.43 -8.90
CA LEU A 43 3.62 -0.89 -9.13
C LEU A 43 3.17 -1.05 -10.60
N PRO A 44 3.24 -2.26 -11.18
CA PRO A 44 2.61 -2.56 -12.45
C PRO A 44 1.11 -2.27 -12.39
N ASN A 45 0.45 -2.25 -13.53
CA ASN A 45 -0.98 -1.94 -13.61
C ASN A 45 -1.81 -3.07 -12.96
N ILE A 46 -1.98 -2.98 -11.63
CA ILE A 46 -2.78 -3.89 -10.82
C ILE A 46 -4.16 -3.26 -10.65
N GLU A 47 -5.17 -3.86 -11.27
CA GLU A 47 -6.56 -3.45 -11.10
C GLU A 47 -7.12 -4.03 -9.80
N ILE A 48 -7.53 -3.15 -8.89
CA ILE A 48 -8.18 -3.54 -7.65
C ILE A 48 -9.68 -3.60 -7.89
N MET A 49 -10.26 -4.76 -7.58
CA MET A 49 -11.70 -4.96 -7.72
C MET A 49 -12.47 -4.04 -6.76
N PRO A 50 -13.39 -3.21 -7.28
CA PRO A 50 -14.16 -2.31 -6.43
C PRO A 50 -15.09 -3.09 -5.51
N GLY A 51 -15.22 -2.65 -4.26
CA GLY A 51 -16.18 -3.18 -3.30
C GLY A 51 -17.63 -2.78 -3.64
N GLY A 52 -18.61 -3.54 -3.15
CA GLY A 52 -20.02 -3.20 -3.28
C GLY A 52 -20.73 -3.81 -4.48
N TRP A 53 -20.31 -4.95 -4.96
CA TRP A 53 -20.98 -5.69 -6.02
C TRP A 53 -22.23 -6.40 -5.48
N LEU A 54 -23.40 -5.94 -5.90
CA LEU A 54 -24.67 -6.63 -5.69
C LEU A 54 -25.12 -7.27 -7.01
N GLY A 55 -25.14 -8.60 -7.03
CA GLY A 55 -25.99 -9.41 -7.91
C GLY A 55 -25.71 -9.40 -9.41
N ASP A 56 -25.78 -10.60 -10.00
CA ASP A 56 -25.82 -10.89 -11.43
C ASP A 56 -24.59 -10.51 -12.29
N GLY A 57 -23.41 -11.11 -12.00
CA GLY A 57 -22.43 -11.52 -13.01
C GLY A 57 -21.93 -10.51 -14.06
N ARG A 58 -22.46 -9.31 -14.15
CA ARG A 58 -22.06 -8.30 -15.13
C ARG A 58 -21.53 -7.03 -14.47
N PRO A 59 -20.29 -6.58 -14.83
CA PRO A 59 -19.88 -5.25 -14.45
C PRO A 59 -20.86 -4.25 -15.07
N ARG A 60 -21.52 -3.47 -14.23
CA ARG A 60 -22.24 -2.31 -14.75
C ARG A 60 -21.22 -1.25 -15.09
N PRO A 61 -21.03 -0.87 -16.35
CA PRO A 61 -20.06 0.15 -16.76
C PRO A 61 -20.39 1.55 -16.22
N ASN A 62 -21.49 1.72 -15.50
CA ASN A 62 -21.95 2.99 -14.96
C ASN A 62 -22.39 2.84 -13.50
N MET A 63 -21.45 2.73 -12.58
CA MET A 63 -21.73 2.94 -11.14
C MET A 63 -22.09 4.40 -10.81
N LEU A 64 -22.24 5.25 -11.80
CA LEU A 64 -22.71 6.63 -11.67
C LEU A 64 -24.21 6.73 -11.34
N ASP A 65 -24.98 5.62 -11.41
CA ASP A 65 -26.44 5.68 -11.34
C ASP A 65 -27.06 5.41 -9.94
N GLN A 66 -26.30 5.14 -8.88
CA GLN A 66 -26.88 4.71 -7.60
C GLN A 66 -26.42 5.40 -6.30
N THR A 67 -25.73 6.51 -6.35
CA THR A 67 -25.58 7.33 -5.14
C THR A 67 -26.44 8.57 -5.23
N VAL A 68 -27.67 8.43 -4.76
CA VAL A 68 -28.63 9.53 -4.57
C VAL A 68 -28.25 10.31 -3.31
N ASN A 69 -27.11 10.96 -3.32
CA ASN A 69 -26.83 12.11 -2.49
C ASN A 69 -26.01 13.09 -3.33
N SER A 70 -26.64 13.56 -4.40
CA SER A 70 -26.11 14.69 -5.16
C SER A 70 -26.49 15.96 -4.44
N SER A 71 -25.56 16.55 -3.76
CA SER A 71 -25.75 17.85 -3.14
C SER A 71 -25.56 19.02 -4.10
N THR A 72 -25.04 18.80 -5.29
CA THR A 72 -24.69 19.89 -6.20
C THR A 72 -25.37 19.76 -7.55
N VAL A 73 -26.12 20.80 -7.92
CA VAL A 73 -26.81 20.92 -9.21
C VAL A 73 -26.18 22.11 -9.95
N ARG A 74 -25.63 21.88 -11.14
CA ARG A 74 -25.05 22.93 -11.99
C ARG A 74 -25.87 23.15 -13.25
N GLU A 75 -25.67 24.26 -13.95
CA GLU A 75 -26.29 24.47 -15.25
C GLU A 75 -25.84 23.40 -16.24
N TYR A 76 -26.81 22.85 -16.99
CA TYR A 76 -26.59 21.84 -18.00
C TYR A 76 -25.77 22.39 -19.16
N THR A 77 -24.75 21.68 -19.58
CA THR A 77 -23.91 22.01 -20.72
C THR A 77 -24.30 21.15 -21.93
N PHE A 78 -24.45 21.76 -23.08
CA PHE A 78 -24.84 21.04 -24.30
C PHE A 78 -23.84 19.91 -24.61
N GLY A 79 -24.37 18.68 -24.81
CA GLY A 79 -23.58 17.47 -25.00
C GLY A 79 -23.55 16.51 -23.80
N GLU A 80 -24.06 16.91 -22.65
CA GLU A 80 -24.23 16.02 -21.50
C GLU A 80 -25.41 15.08 -21.68
N SER A 81 -25.39 13.94 -20.98
CA SER A 81 -26.51 12.98 -21.01
C SER A 81 -27.78 13.61 -20.42
N GLN A 82 -28.89 13.59 -21.18
CA GLN A 82 -30.18 14.09 -20.72
C GLN A 82 -30.71 13.37 -19.48
N LYS A 83 -30.22 12.15 -19.19
CA LYS A 83 -30.56 11.38 -17.97
C LYS A 83 -30.09 12.07 -16.68
N LEU A 84 -29.13 12.98 -16.79
CA LEU A 84 -28.58 13.73 -15.65
C LEU A 84 -29.39 14.99 -15.34
N ILE A 85 -30.39 15.35 -16.14
CA ILE A 85 -31.20 16.56 -15.92
C ILE A 85 -31.97 16.44 -14.60
N HIS A 86 -31.78 17.45 -13.73
CA HIS A 86 -32.51 17.57 -12.48
C HIS A 86 -33.82 18.34 -12.71
N TRP A 87 -34.87 17.63 -13.11
CA TRP A 87 -36.15 18.19 -13.48
C TRP A 87 -36.75 19.14 -12.42
N PRO A 88 -36.69 18.84 -11.09
CA PRO A 88 -37.28 19.75 -10.10
C PRO A 88 -36.60 21.14 -10.06
N THR A 89 -35.27 21.22 -10.23
CA THR A 89 -34.57 22.50 -10.28
C THR A 89 -34.75 23.19 -11.61
N THR A 90 -34.77 22.44 -12.72
CA THR A 90 -35.06 22.92 -14.07
C THR A 90 -36.45 23.60 -14.11
N ALA A 91 -37.46 22.95 -13.54
CA ALA A 91 -38.82 23.51 -13.49
C ALA A 91 -38.91 24.80 -12.65
N ARG A 92 -38.14 24.90 -11.57
CA ARG A 92 -38.12 26.10 -10.68
C ARG A 92 -37.36 27.26 -11.26
N ARG A 93 -36.31 26.99 -12.02
CA ARG A 93 -35.38 28.05 -12.48
C ARG A 93 -35.49 28.36 -13.98
N GLY A 94 -36.28 27.60 -14.74
CA GLY A 94 -36.54 27.84 -16.18
C GLY A 94 -35.32 27.58 -17.10
N LYS A 95 -34.23 27.02 -16.57
CA LYS A 95 -33.06 26.62 -17.31
C LYS A 95 -32.70 25.18 -16.98
N PHE A 96 -32.10 24.46 -17.92
CA PHE A 96 -31.69 23.09 -17.70
C PHE A 96 -30.55 23.00 -16.66
N TYR A 97 -30.72 22.19 -15.64
CA TYR A 97 -29.75 21.87 -14.60
C TYR A 97 -29.41 20.38 -14.63
N SER A 98 -28.15 20.04 -14.61
CA SER A 98 -27.68 18.67 -14.48
C SER A 98 -27.28 18.36 -13.04
N ARG A 99 -27.54 17.12 -12.61
CA ARG A 99 -27.00 16.59 -11.36
C ARG A 99 -25.52 16.38 -11.54
N GLN A 100 -24.72 17.03 -10.71
CA GLN A 100 -23.33 16.68 -10.57
C GLN A 100 -23.28 15.45 -9.67
N LEU A 101 -23.08 14.28 -10.29
CA LEU A 101 -22.85 13.06 -9.52
C LEU A 101 -21.46 13.21 -8.88
N GLU A 102 -21.43 13.43 -7.60
CA GLU A 102 -20.21 13.12 -6.84
C GLU A 102 -20.02 11.62 -7.01
N GLY A 103 -18.86 11.22 -7.53
CA GLY A 103 -18.54 9.82 -7.73
C GLY A 103 -18.83 9.04 -6.46
N ALA A 104 -19.33 7.81 -6.58
CA ALA A 104 -19.56 6.96 -5.41
C ALA A 104 -18.35 7.08 -4.48
N PRO A 105 -18.55 7.23 -3.16
CA PRO A 105 -17.43 7.35 -2.25
C PRO A 105 -16.46 6.21 -2.54
N ALA A 106 -15.20 6.57 -2.74
CA ALA A 106 -14.16 5.61 -3.07
C ALA A 106 -14.26 4.46 -2.05
N SER A 107 -14.39 3.21 -2.52
CA SER A 107 -14.52 2.07 -1.61
C SER A 107 -13.30 2.02 -0.69
N ASP A 108 -13.54 1.72 0.58
CA ASP A 108 -12.45 1.51 1.54
C ASP A 108 -11.59 0.34 1.08
N TRP A 109 -10.28 0.53 1.05
CA TRP A 109 -9.33 -0.52 0.74
C TRP A 109 -8.86 -1.16 2.04
N TRP A 110 -8.94 -2.48 2.08
CA TRP A 110 -8.32 -3.28 3.12
C TRP A 110 -7.20 -4.10 2.52
N ILE A 111 -5.99 -3.89 3.01
CA ILE A 111 -4.81 -4.65 2.62
C ILE A 111 -4.60 -5.71 3.69
N ALA A 112 -4.75 -6.98 3.33
CA ALA A 112 -4.44 -8.13 4.18
C ALA A 112 -3.07 -8.68 3.74
N LEU A 113 -2.07 -8.48 4.57
CA LEU A 113 -0.70 -8.92 4.33
C LEU A 113 -0.42 -10.19 5.13
N ASP A 114 -0.13 -11.25 4.43
CA ASP A 114 0.31 -12.52 4.99
C ASP A 114 1.80 -12.44 5.38
N VAL A 115 2.05 -12.60 6.65
CA VAL A 115 3.41 -12.62 7.23
C VAL A 115 3.64 -13.88 8.08
N ASP A 116 2.89 -14.95 7.78
CA ASP A 116 3.15 -16.25 8.41
C ASP A 116 4.55 -16.73 8.07
N SER A 117 5.35 -17.01 9.09
CA SER A 117 6.73 -17.45 8.94
C SER A 117 6.88 -18.76 8.14
N GLN A 118 5.85 -19.62 8.17
CA GLN A 118 5.85 -20.89 7.44
C GLN A 118 5.60 -20.72 5.93
N ALA A 119 4.96 -19.62 5.54
CA ALA A 119 4.66 -19.34 4.14
C ALA A 119 5.79 -18.56 3.44
N GLN A 120 6.69 -17.92 4.20
CA GLN A 120 7.72 -17.07 3.62
C GLN A 120 8.84 -17.87 2.96
N ALA A 121 9.37 -17.30 1.87
CA ALA A 121 10.52 -17.82 1.13
C ALA A 121 11.59 -16.73 0.97
N GLY A 122 12.84 -17.16 0.72
CA GLY A 122 13.98 -16.25 0.61
C GLY A 122 14.56 -15.86 1.97
N GLN A 123 15.60 -15.03 1.96
CA GLN A 123 16.28 -14.58 3.17
C GLN A 123 16.55 -13.08 3.12
N ASP A 124 16.60 -12.48 4.29
CA ASP A 124 16.91 -11.05 4.47
C ASP A 124 16.08 -10.14 3.53
N TRP A 125 16.78 -9.30 2.78
CA TRP A 125 16.17 -8.38 1.82
C TRP A 125 15.50 -9.10 0.64
N GLU A 126 16.09 -10.20 0.17
CA GLU A 126 15.55 -11.01 -0.91
C GLU A 126 14.59 -12.07 -0.39
N SER A 127 13.47 -11.63 0.19
CA SER A 127 12.45 -12.51 0.73
C SER A 127 11.04 -12.07 0.31
N THR A 128 10.12 -13.01 0.34
CA THR A 128 8.69 -12.74 0.12
C THR A 128 8.13 -11.80 1.19
N LEU A 129 8.66 -11.84 2.42
CA LEU A 129 8.28 -10.93 3.49
C LEU A 129 8.57 -9.47 3.11
N GLU A 130 9.79 -9.17 2.65
CA GLU A 130 10.18 -7.82 2.24
C GLU A 130 9.40 -7.36 1.01
N LEU A 131 9.24 -8.24 0.00
CA LEU A 131 8.40 -7.94 -1.15
C LEU A 131 6.95 -7.63 -0.74
N GLY A 132 6.36 -8.44 0.13
CA GLY A 132 5.01 -8.24 0.63
C GLY A 132 4.84 -6.91 1.34
N ILE A 133 5.80 -6.51 2.16
CA ILE A 133 5.81 -5.22 2.87
C ILE A 133 5.93 -4.05 1.89
N ILE A 134 6.79 -4.15 0.89
CA ILE A 134 6.95 -3.13 -0.16
C ILE A 134 5.65 -3.00 -0.97
N LEU A 135 5.03 -4.12 -1.33
CA LEU A 135 3.74 -4.14 -2.04
C LEU A 135 2.64 -3.48 -1.20
N ALA A 136 2.54 -3.83 0.09
CA ALA A 136 1.56 -3.24 0.99
C ALA A 136 1.76 -1.73 1.15
N ALA A 137 3.01 -1.27 1.32
CA ALA A 137 3.36 0.14 1.40
C ALA A 137 2.99 0.89 0.11
N SER A 138 3.33 0.32 -1.05
CA SER A 138 3.09 0.93 -2.36
C SER A 138 1.61 0.98 -2.73
N LEU A 139 0.84 -0.07 -2.38
CA LEU A 139 -0.61 -0.09 -2.57
C LEU A 139 -1.32 0.89 -1.63
N ALA A 140 -0.87 0.98 -0.37
CA ALA A 140 -1.42 1.94 0.57
C ALA A 140 -1.18 3.37 0.09
N ASP A 141 0.02 3.68 -0.36
CA ASP A 141 0.37 4.98 -0.93
C ASP A 141 -0.50 5.30 -2.16
N ARG A 142 -0.61 4.35 -3.10
CA ARG A 142 -1.45 4.51 -4.30
C ARG A 142 -2.92 4.73 -3.97
N GLY A 143 -3.48 3.95 -3.02
CA GLY A 143 -4.86 4.07 -2.60
C GLY A 143 -5.16 5.44 -1.97
N LEU A 144 -4.28 5.90 -1.07
CA LEU A 144 -4.42 7.20 -0.42
C LEU A 144 -4.28 8.38 -1.40
N HIS A 145 -3.38 8.28 -2.38
CA HIS A 145 -3.26 9.27 -3.46
C HIS A 145 -4.51 9.29 -4.36
N ALA A 146 -5.12 8.13 -4.59
CA ALA A 146 -6.40 8.00 -5.31
C ALA A 146 -7.63 8.38 -4.44
N ARG A 147 -7.41 8.94 -3.24
CA ARG A 147 -8.45 9.37 -2.28
C ARG A 147 -9.31 8.24 -1.71
N HIS A 148 -8.81 7.00 -1.71
CA HIS A 148 -9.42 5.92 -0.95
C HIS A 148 -9.07 6.03 0.54
N SER A 149 -9.95 5.54 1.40
CA SER A 149 -9.57 5.20 2.77
C SER A 149 -8.86 3.85 2.74
N VAL A 150 -7.69 3.75 3.35
CA VAL A 150 -6.88 2.53 3.33
C VAL A 150 -6.66 2.01 4.74
N GLY A 151 -6.94 0.73 4.95
CA GLY A 151 -6.65 0.00 6.18
C GLY A 151 -5.65 -1.13 5.94
N LEU A 152 -5.01 -1.59 7.01
CA LEU A 152 -4.01 -2.65 6.97
C LEU A 152 -4.34 -3.73 8.00
N LEU A 153 -4.27 -4.97 7.57
CA LEU A 153 -4.34 -6.18 8.39
C LEU A 153 -3.04 -6.97 8.19
N ALA A 154 -2.35 -7.27 9.26
CA ALA A 154 -1.21 -8.17 9.22
C ALA A 154 -1.06 -8.85 10.57
N SER A 155 -0.58 -10.08 10.56
CA SER A 155 -0.41 -10.87 11.78
C SER A 155 1.03 -11.31 11.93
N GLY A 156 1.91 -10.36 12.18
CA GLY A 156 3.29 -10.64 12.54
C GLY A 156 3.43 -11.11 14.00
N ASN A 157 4.61 -10.95 14.56
CA ASN A 157 4.85 -11.13 15.98
C ASN A 157 3.91 -10.27 16.86
N HIS A 158 3.40 -9.17 16.32
CA HIS A 158 2.30 -8.38 16.87
C HIS A 158 1.21 -8.18 15.82
N PRO A 159 -0.07 -8.39 16.16
CA PRO A 159 -1.15 -8.17 15.20
C PRO A 159 -1.28 -6.68 14.88
N VAL A 160 -1.24 -6.36 13.59
CA VAL A 160 -1.48 -5.02 13.09
C VAL A 160 -2.90 -4.94 12.55
N TRP A 161 -3.68 -4.00 13.08
CA TRP A 161 -5.06 -3.77 12.71
C TRP A 161 -5.34 -2.29 12.59
N ILE A 162 -5.11 -1.72 11.42
CA ILE A 162 -5.33 -0.31 11.15
C ILE A 162 -6.61 -0.16 10.33
N LYS A 163 -7.62 0.52 10.90
CA LYS A 163 -8.90 0.76 10.22
C LYS A 163 -8.71 1.72 9.04
N PRO A 164 -9.52 1.59 7.97
CA PRO A 164 -9.43 2.49 6.82
C PRO A 164 -9.67 3.94 7.22
N GLN A 165 -8.74 4.78 6.86
CA GLN A 165 -8.83 6.23 6.95
C GLN A 165 -8.12 6.85 5.74
N SER A 166 -8.37 8.12 5.48
CA SER A 166 -7.73 8.89 4.41
C SER A 166 -6.74 9.89 4.98
N GLY A 167 -5.84 10.39 4.14
CA GLY A 167 -4.93 11.47 4.47
C GLY A 167 -3.51 11.03 4.83
N GLN A 168 -2.64 12.03 5.05
CA GLN A 168 -1.20 11.80 5.27
C GLN A 168 -0.90 11.13 6.61
N GLY A 169 -1.71 11.37 7.64
CA GLY A 169 -1.57 10.69 8.94
C GLY A 169 -1.68 9.17 8.77
N GLN A 170 -2.71 8.72 8.08
CA GLN A 170 -2.94 7.29 7.79
C GLN A 170 -1.78 6.66 7.02
N ARG A 171 -1.23 7.40 6.04
CA ARG A 171 -0.04 6.97 5.30
C ARG A 171 1.14 6.70 6.24
N LEU A 172 1.42 7.64 7.14
CA LEU A 172 2.52 7.50 8.09
C LEU A 172 2.29 6.35 9.07
N ASP A 173 1.08 6.17 9.56
CA ASP A 173 0.73 5.09 10.49
C ASP A 173 0.91 3.72 9.84
N ILE A 174 0.46 3.55 8.59
CA ILE A 174 0.67 2.31 7.84
C ILE A 174 2.16 2.06 7.60
N LEU A 175 2.92 3.05 7.14
CA LEU A 175 4.35 2.89 6.86
C LEU A 175 5.16 2.58 8.13
N ARG A 176 4.80 3.18 9.28
CA ARG A 176 5.43 2.89 10.59
C ARG A 176 5.13 1.46 11.04
N ALA A 177 3.88 1.02 10.91
CA ALA A 177 3.50 -0.35 11.24
C ALA A 177 4.26 -1.36 10.37
N LEU A 178 4.35 -1.11 9.07
CA LEU A 178 5.11 -1.94 8.14
C LEU A 178 6.63 -1.92 8.39
N ALA A 179 7.17 -0.80 8.91
CA ALA A 179 8.59 -0.70 9.25
C ALA A 179 8.99 -1.65 10.38
N THR A 180 8.11 -1.89 11.32
CA THR A 180 8.36 -2.75 12.50
C THR A 180 7.83 -4.17 12.34
N LEU A 181 7.12 -4.46 11.25
CA LEU A 181 6.47 -5.73 11.02
C LEU A 181 7.52 -6.84 10.77
N GLN A 182 7.38 -7.93 11.50
CA GLN A 182 8.19 -9.14 11.36
C GLN A 182 7.27 -10.34 11.14
N ALA A 183 7.83 -11.42 10.58
CA ALA A 183 7.09 -12.66 10.42
C ALA A 183 6.51 -13.16 11.76
N GLY A 184 5.32 -13.73 11.71
CA GLY A 184 4.59 -14.26 12.86
C GLY A 184 4.17 -15.70 12.65
N GLN A 185 3.26 -16.18 13.49
CA GLN A 185 2.78 -17.57 13.46
C GLN A 185 1.29 -17.67 13.11
N LEU A 186 0.63 -16.54 12.85
CA LEU A 186 -0.79 -16.56 12.52
C LEU A 186 -0.94 -16.77 11.01
N SER A 187 -1.68 -17.82 10.64
CA SER A 187 -1.92 -18.14 9.22
C SER A 187 -2.80 -17.10 8.53
N LEU A 188 -2.70 -17.04 7.21
CA LEU A 188 -3.60 -16.21 6.39
C LEU A 188 -5.07 -16.58 6.60
N ALA A 189 -5.37 -17.89 6.76
CA ALA A 189 -6.72 -18.37 7.02
C ALA A 189 -7.31 -17.77 8.31
N ASP A 190 -6.53 -17.77 9.39
CA ASP A 190 -6.94 -17.18 10.66
C ASP A 190 -7.07 -15.66 10.58
N LEU A 191 -6.16 -15.00 9.88
CA LEU A 191 -6.22 -13.55 9.64
C LEU A 191 -7.54 -13.17 8.94
N LEU A 192 -7.87 -13.84 7.83
CA LEU A 192 -9.10 -13.59 7.07
C LEU A 192 -10.36 -13.92 7.87
N THR A 193 -10.33 -15.01 8.65
CA THR A 193 -11.44 -15.40 9.51
C THR A 193 -11.70 -14.35 10.59
N ARG A 194 -10.66 -13.84 11.24
CA ARG A 194 -10.77 -12.76 12.24
C ARG A 194 -11.19 -11.43 11.62
N ALA A 195 -10.81 -11.17 10.36
CA ALA A 195 -11.17 -9.96 9.64
C ALA A 195 -12.64 -9.95 9.21
N ASN A 196 -13.23 -11.13 8.94
CA ASN A 196 -14.57 -11.27 8.40
C ASN A 196 -15.66 -10.43 9.09
N PRO A 197 -15.77 -10.37 10.43
CA PRO A 197 -16.78 -9.54 11.09
C PRO A 197 -16.62 -8.03 10.83
N THR A 198 -15.39 -7.58 10.63
CA THR A 198 -15.06 -6.15 10.44
C THR A 198 -15.24 -5.70 8.99
N LEU A 199 -15.05 -6.63 8.03
CA LEU A 199 -15.14 -6.33 6.62
C LEU A 199 -16.63 -6.19 6.21
N GLY A 200 -17.00 -4.98 5.79
CA GLY A 200 -18.31 -4.71 5.20
C GLY A 200 -18.40 -5.21 3.73
N ASN A 201 -19.58 -5.22 3.16
CA ASN A 201 -19.80 -5.64 1.77
C ASN A 201 -19.38 -4.59 0.70
N ARG A 202 -18.99 -3.39 1.12
CA ARG A 202 -18.58 -2.29 0.23
C ARG A 202 -17.07 -1.99 0.27
N VAL A 203 -16.27 -2.96 0.67
CA VAL A 203 -14.83 -2.81 0.78
C VAL A 203 -14.12 -3.50 -0.38
N SER A 204 -13.01 -2.94 -0.82
CA SER A 204 -12.06 -3.61 -1.71
C SER A 204 -11.03 -4.33 -0.85
N LEU A 205 -11.02 -5.65 -0.89
CA LEU A 205 -10.06 -6.46 -0.15
C LEU A 205 -8.89 -6.83 -1.07
N ILE A 206 -7.68 -6.51 -0.62
CA ILE A 206 -6.45 -6.85 -1.31
C ILE A 206 -5.70 -7.83 -0.43
N VAL A 207 -5.47 -9.05 -0.90
CA VAL A 207 -4.73 -10.09 -0.17
C VAL A 207 -3.35 -10.21 -0.80
N ILE A 208 -2.31 -10.08 0.01
CA ILE A 208 -0.90 -10.22 -0.40
C ILE A 208 -0.34 -11.44 0.32
N THR A 209 0.04 -12.48 -0.41
CA THR A 209 0.47 -13.75 0.20
C THR A 209 1.48 -14.50 -0.66
N PRO A 210 2.49 -15.15 -0.06
CA PRO A 210 3.32 -16.16 -0.70
C PRO A 210 2.75 -17.58 -0.50
N ALA A 211 1.68 -17.75 0.31
CA ALA A 211 1.12 -19.05 0.61
C ALA A 211 0.52 -19.69 -0.64
N ILE A 212 1.05 -20.86 -1.02
CA ILE A 212 0.60 -21.66 -2.16
C ILE A 212 -0.33 -22.80 -1.75
N THR A 213 -0.56 -22.98 -0.44
CA THR A 213 -1.49 -23.97 0.10
C THR A 213 -2.95 -23.51 -0.07
N ASN A 214 -3.87 -24.46 -0.08
CA ASN A 214 -5.31 -24.18 -0.26
C ASN A 214 -6.05 -23.86 1.05
N ASP A 215 -5.38 -23.88 2.19
CA ASP A 215 -5.99 -23.82 3.52
C ASP A 215 -6.80 -22.53 3.76
N TRP A 216 -6.32 -21.41 3.23
CA TRP A 216 -6.98 -20.12 3.37
C TRP A 216 -8.13 -19.88 2.38
N LEU A 217 -8.29 -20.75 1.35
CA LEU A 217 -9.35 -20.60 0.35
C LEU A 217 -10.74 -20.75 0.96
N SER A 218 -10.91 -21.56 2.01
CA SER A 218 -12.16 -21.67 2.72
C SER A 218 -12.57 -20.36 3.37
N ALA A 219 -11.65 -19.68 4.06
CA ALA A 219 -11.89 -18.36 4.64
C ALA A 219 -12.20 -17.31 3.56
N LEU A 220 -11.52 -17.38 2.42
CA LEU A 220 -11.79 -16.49 1.28
C LEU A 220 -13.19 -16.73 0.69
N THR A 221 -13.62 -17.98 0.60
CA THR A 221 -14.97 -18.36 0.11
C THR A 221 -16.07 -17.74 0.98
N HIS A 222 -15.90 -17.72 2.30
CA HIS A 222 -16.85 -17.03 3.18
C HIS A 222 -16.96 -15.53 2.90
N LEU A 223 -15.86 -14.88 2.54
CA LEU A 223 -15.86 -13.47 2.15
C LEU A 223 -16.55 -13.26 0.79
N LEU A 224 -16.35 -14.19 -0.16
CA LEU A 224 -17.05 -14.18 -1.45
C LEU A 224 -18.58 -14.29 -1.26
N TRP A 225 -19.05 -15.18 -0.38
CA TRP A 225 -20.48 -15.31 -0.06
C TRP A 225 -21.05 -14.04 0.58
N LYS A 226 -20.25 -13.29 1.30
CA LYS A 226 -20.62 -11.98 1.85
C LYS A 226 -20.68 -10.89 0.76
N GLY A 227 -20.30 -11.20 -0.47
CA GLY A 227 -20.27 -10.26 -1.61
C GLY A 227 -18.98 -9.45 -1.74
N ILE A 228 -17.94 -9.78 -0.96
CA ILE A 228 -16.62 -9.18 -1.09
C ILE A 228 -15.89 -9.87 -2.25
N ARG A 229 -15.35 -9.08 -3.18
CA ARG A 229 -14.52 -9.61 -4.27
C ARG A 229 -13.06 -9.22 -4.04
N PRO A 230 -12.25 -10.15 -3.51
CA PRO A 230 -10.86 -9.86 -3.25
C PRO A 230 -10.04 -9.79 -4.54
N THR A 231 -8.99 -8.99 -4.50
CA THR A 231 -7.87 -9.05 -5.44
C THR A 231 -6.71 -9.71 -4.74
N VAL A 232 -6.20 -10.80 -5.28
CA VAL A 232 -5.12 -11.57 -4.67
C VAL A 232 -3.81 -11.29 -5.39
N LEU A 233 -2.81 -10.90 -4.64
CA LEU A 233 -1.43 -10.72 -5.09
C LEU A 233 -0.61 -11.90 -4.56
N LEU A 234 -0.35 -12.86 -5.45
CA LEU A 234 0.48 -14.02 -5.15
C LEU A 234 1.93 -13.65 -5.38
N MET A 235 2.74 -13.72 -4.34
CA MET A 235 4.19 -13.65 -4.50
C MET A 235 4.69 -15.05 -4.82
N ASP A 236 5.33 -15.22 -5.99
CA ASP A 236 5.79 -16.54 -6.43
C ASP A 236 7.01 -16.99 -5.63
N PRO A 237 6.89 -18.03 -4.76
CA PRO A 237 8.01 -18.49 -3.95
C PRO A 237 9.14 -19.09 -4.79
N ALA A 238 8.84 -19.62 -5.98
CA ALA A 238 9.86 -20.17 -6.87
C ALA A 238 10.85 -19.08 -7.32
N SER A 239 10.41 -17.84 -7.45
CA SER A 239 11.31 -16.72 -7.74
C SER A 239 12.26 -16.38 -6.58
N PHE A 240 12.05 -16.95 -5.39
CA PHE A 240 12.87 -16.83 -4.17
C PHE A 240 13.55 -18.16 -3.82
N ASP A 241 13.86 -18.96 -4.83
CA ASP A 241 14.57 -20.23 -4.71
C ASP A 241 13.80 -21.34 -3.93
N ALA A 242 12.49 -21.17 -3.74
CA ALA A 242 11.65 -22.23 -3.20
C ALA A 242 11.26 -23.25 -4.29
N PRO A 243 11.00 -24.53 -3.91
CA PRO A 243 10.76 -25.60 -4.89
C PRO A 243 9.39 -25.53 -5.58
N GLN A 244 8.47 -24.73 -5.07
CA GLN A 244 7.08 -24.68 -5.52
C GLN A 244 6.74 -23.31 -6.12
N SER A 245 5.97 -23.35 -7.24
CA SER A 245 5.49 -22.14 -7.93
C SER A 245 4.04 -21.82 -7.52
N ALA A 246 3.69 -20.54 -7.63
CA ALA A 246 2.33 -20.04 -7.39
C ALA A 246 1.33 -20.40 -8.51
N ASP A 247 1.77 -20.97 -9.64
CA ASP A 247 0.94 -21.17 -10.84
C ASP A 247 -0.29 -22.06 -10.60
N SER A 248 -0.12 -23.13 -9.81
CA SER A 248 -1.22 -24.04 -9.48
C SER A 248 -2.33 -23.35 -8.72
N LEU A 249 -1.98 -22.59 -7.70
CA LEU A 249 -2.93 -21.81 -6.92
C LEU A 249 -3.54 -20.66 -7.74
N ALA A 250 -2.75 -20.02 -8.59
CA ALA A 250 -3.25 -19.00 -9.50
C ALA A 250 -4.34 -19.55 -10.44
N SER A 251 -4.21 -20.80 -10.90
CA SER A 251 -5.24 -21.47 -11.69
C SER A 251 -6.51 -21.72 -10.88
N VAL A 252 -6.39 -22.22 -9.64
CA VAL A 252 -7.55 -22.43 -8.74
C VAL A 252 -8.29 -21.13 -8.48
N LEU A 253 -7.57 -20.03 -8.21
CA LEU A 253 -8.18 -18.71 -8.01
C LEU A 253 -8.88 -18.20 -9.29
N ALA A 254 -8.34 -18.57 -10.48
CA ALA A 254 -9.00 -18.26 -11.75
C ALA A 254 -10.35 -18.96 -11.88
N ASP A 255 -10.38 -20.26 -11.59
CA ASP A 255 -11.59 -21.08 -11.65
C ASP A 255 -12.65 -20.56 -10.66
N MET A 256 -12.24 -20.01 -9.53
CA MET A 256 -13.11 -19.33 -8.56
C MET A 256 -13.54 -17.93 -9.02
N GLY A 257 -13.06 -17.43 -10.17
CA GLY A 257 -13.37 -16.07 -10.66
C GLY A 257 -12.76 -14.94 -9.85
N ILE A 258 -11.65 -15.19 -9.13
CA ILE A 258 -10.97 -14.21 -8.29
C ILE A 258 -9.89 -13.49 -9.11
N ALA A 259 -9.88 -12.15 -9.03
CA ALA A 259 -8.84 -11.34 -9.61
C ALA A 259 -7.49 -11.64 -8.93
N ARG A 260 -6.48 -11.98 -9.72
CA ARG A 260 -5.18 -12.40 -9.22
C ARG A 260 -4.04 -11.85 -10.05
N PHE A 261 -2.92 -11.63 -9.41
CA PHE A 261 -1.67 -11.22 -10.03
C PHE A 261 -0.54 -12.04 -9.41
N VAL A 262 0.32 -12.62 -10.24
CA VAL A 262 1.53 -13.32 -9.78
C VAL A 262 2.71 -12.35 -9.88
N LEU A 263 3.42 -12.16 -8.78
CA LEU A 263 4.50 -11.20 -8.64
C LEU A 263 5.80 -11.91 -8.26
N ASN A 264 6.89 -11.50 -8.88
CA ASN A 264 8.19 -12.13 -8.77
C ASN A 264 9.18 -11.24 -8.02
N ARG A 265 10.30 -11.82 -7.58
CA ARG A 265 11.45 -11.15 -6.97
C ARG A 265 11.98 -9.95 -7.78
N THR A 266 11.77 -9.92 -9.10
CA THR A 266 12.25 -8.83 -9.97
C THR A 266 11.80 -7.43 -9.54
N LEU A 267 10.69 -7.32 -8.81
CA LEU A 267 10.24 -6.04 -8.25
C LEU A 267 11.19 -5.49 -7.18
N LEU A 268 11.90 -6.36 -6.45
CA LEU A 268 12.92 -5.96 -5.47
C LEU A 268 14.18 -5.39 -6.14
N HIS A 269 14.43 -5.73 -7.40
CA HIS A 269 15.58 -5.25 -8.15
C HIS A 269 15.37 -3.88 -8.78
N GLN A 270 14.18 -3.30 -8.65
CA GLN A 270 13.96 -1.93 -9.07
C GLN A 270 14.79 -0.97 -8.20
N PRO A 271 15.42 0.06 -8.78
CA PRO A 271 16.22 1.02 -8.01
C PRO A 271 15.45 1.66 -6.85
N GLU A 272 14.16 1.89 -7.03
CA GLU A 272 13.27 2.47 -6.02
C GLU A 272 13.04 1.56 -4.82
N ALA A 273 13.18 0.24 -4.99
CA ALA A 273 13.01 -0.74 -3.93
C ALA A 273 14.20 -0.75 -2.96
N HIS A 274 15.38 -0.32 -3.42
CA HIS A 274 16.57 -0.38 -2.57
C HIS A 274 16.54 0.67 -1.47
N PRO A 275 16.82 0.26 -0.20
CA PRO A 275 16.87 1.18 0.91
C PRO A 275 17.89 2.29 0.67
N GLY A 276 17.47 3.54 0.83
CA GLY A 276 18.35 4.69 0.67
C GLY A 276 18.60 5.15 -0.77
N TRP A 277 17.88 4.60 -1.76
CA TRP A 277 18.00 5.05 -3.15
C TRP A 277 17.80 6.56 -3.30
N GLN A 278 16.83 7.14 -2.63
CA GLN A 278 16.59 8.60 -2.63
C GLN A 278 17.67 9.40 -1.88
N GLY A 279 18.47 8.73 -1.05
CA GLY A 279 19.53 9.33 -0.23
C GLY A 279 20.95 9.05 -0.73
N GLN A 280 21.13 8.24 -1.77
CA GLN A 280 22.46 7.97 -2.34
C GLN A 280 22.98 9.19 -3.11
N ARG A 281 23.46 10.18 -2.36
CA ARG A 281 24.21 11.30 -2.91
C ARG A 281 25.69 10.97 -2.74
N GLU A 282 26.41 10.85 -3.84
CA GLU A 282 27.88 10.89 -3.79
C GLU A 282 28.31 12.32 -3.49
N TRP A 283 28.91 12.51 -2.32
CA TRP A 283 29.43 13.79 -1.90
C TRP A 283 30.93 13.84 -2.19
N ARG A 284 31.37 14.86 -2.88
CA ARG A 284 32.80 15.16 -3.06
C ARG A 284 33.16 16.36 -2.20
N ILE A 285 34.16 16.20 -1.37
CA ILE A 285 34.73 17.32 -0.62
C ILE A 285 35.67 18.06 -1.57
N MET A 286 35.32 19.29 -1.90
CA MET A 286 36.19 20.17 -2.68
C MET A 286 37.42 20.60 -1.87
N PRO A 287 38.51 21.03 -2.52
CA PRO A 287 39.70 21.53 -1.79
C PRO A 287 39.38 22.69 -0.85
N SER A 288 38.28 23.38 -1.03
CA SER A 288 37.74 24.43 -0.14
C SER A 288 37.05 23.91 1.11
N GLY A 289 37.01 22.59 1.35
CA GLY A 289 36.28 21.97 2.45
C GLY A 289 34.77 21.91 2.28
N LYS A 290 34.22 22.40 1.15
CA LYS A 290 32.80 22.36 0.87
C LYS A 290 32.39 21.01 0.28
N ALA A 291 31.43 20.35 0.91
CA ALA A 291 30.82 19.14 0.36
C ALA A 291 29.85 19.51 -0.78
N VAL A 292 30.12 18.99 -1.98
CA VAL A 292 29.27 19.19 -3.17
C VAL A 292 28.79 17.83 -3.64
N SER A 293 27.48 17.70 -3.90
CA SER A 293 26.92 16.48 -4.48
C SER A 293 27.41 16.34 -5.92
N THR A 294 28.07 15.22 -6.24
CA THR A 294 28.55 14.89 -7.59
C THR A 294 27.49 14.29 -8.48
N ARG A 295 26.40 13.80 -7.90
CA ARG A 295 25.22 13.34 -8.65
C ARG A 295 24.14 14.39 -8.52
N PRO A 296 23.77 15.09 -9.62
CA PRO A 296 22.57 15.91 -9.61
C PRO A 296 21.41 14.98 -9.24
N LEU A 297 20.45 15.47 -8.47
CA LEU A 297 19.15 14.84 -8.31
C LEU A 297 18.68 14.55 -9.73
N GLY A 298 18.58 13.26 -10.10
CA GLY A 298 17.95 12.88 -11.35
C GLY A 298 16.64 13.64 -11.40
N ASP A 299 16.36 14.27 -12.53
CA ASP A 299 15.28 15.21 -12.76
C ASP A 299 14.06 14.94 -11.87
N LEU A 300 14.01 15.61 -10.72
CA LEU A 300 12.77 15.87 -10.04
C LEU A 300 12.04 16.91 -10.90
N THR A 301 11.59 16.47 -12.06
CA THR A 301 10.60 17.21 -12.82
C THR A 301 9.38 17.23 -11.94
N TRP A 302 9.23 18.34 -11.22
CA TRP A 302 7.96 18.73 -10.64
C TRP A 302 6.96 18.74 -11.78
N LYS A 303 6.24 17.62 -12.01
CA LYS A 303 5.04 17.66 -12.84
C LYS A 303 4.13 18.65 -12.12
N LYS A 304 3.98 19.84 -12.71
CA LYS A 304 2.88 20.74 -12.37
C LYS A 304 1.62 19.89 -12.36
N LEU A 305 1.04 19.76 -11.19
CA LEU A 305 -0.34 19.30 -11.05
C LEU A 305 -1.18 20.39 -11.71
N GLY A 306 -1.64 20.10 -12.93
CA GLY A 306 -2.67 20.86 -13.62
C GLY A 306 -4.03 20.52 -13.04
#